data_91e8215b1466e17595d1b212f491985e
#
_entry.id   91e8215b1466e17595d1b212f491985e
#
_cell.length_a   1.000
_cell.length_b   1.000
_cell.length_c   1.000
_cell.angle_alpha   90.00
_cell.angle_beta   90.00
_cell.angle_gamma   90.00
#
_symmetry.space_group_name_H-M   'P 1'
#
loop_
_entity.id
_entity.type
_entity.pdbx_description
1 polymer ?
#
loop_
_entity_poly.entity_id
_entity_poly.type
_entity_poly.pdbx_seq_one_letter_code
_entity_poly.pdbx_strand_id
1 'polypeptide(L)'
;MTSFPAMMFIVAPLSGILADMYGAQILSTIGALISALALFLMATLTEKSSMFDIMWRLAIFGIGNAIFQTPNNSAVMGSAPKNRLGIASASLATMRNVGMVIGIAVAGAIFTNRLKAYQAFNLPYNNSFMRAIKEAYIVAGIFSVICAFTSLVRDNIKIQRKD
;
A
#
# COMPACT_ATOMS: atom_id res chain seq x y z
N MET A 1 -6.05 6.67 15.41
CA MET A 1 -5.58 6.47 14.01
C MET A 1 -4.09 6.77 13.81
N THR A 2 -3.30 6.81 14.86
CA THR A 2 -1.85 7.10 14.84
C THR A 2 -0.97 5.87 14.54
N SER A 3 -1.53 4.65 14.59
CA SER A 3 -0.76 3.41 14.43
C SER A 3 -0.08 3.29 13.07
N PHE A 4 -0.76 3.68 11.98
CA PHE A 4 -0.20 3.64 10.62
C PHE A 4 1.00 4.59 10.46
N PRO A 5 0.89 5.91 10.74
CA PRO A 5 2.02 6.83 10.63
C PRO A 5 3.17 6.50 11.59
N ALA A 6 2.87 6.03 12.80
CA ALA A 6 3.89 5.67 13.78
C ALA A 6 4.76 4.51 13.27
N MET A 7 4.13 3.44 12.78
CA MET A 7 4.87 2.31 12.21
C MET A 7 5.65 2.69 10.95
N MET A 8 5.08 3.54 10.10
CA MET A 8 5.76 4.04 8.92
C MET A 8 7.02 4.84 9.30
N PHE A 9 6.94 5.68 10.33
CA PHE A 9 8.08 6.49 10.80
C PHE A 9 9.23 5.62 11.34
N ILE A 10 8.90 4.57 12.09
CA ILE A 10 9.89 3.66 12.70
C ILE A 10 10.52 2.75 11.63
N VAL A 11 9.71 2.21 10.72
CA VAL A 11 10.15 1.18 9.76
C VAL A 11 10.84 1.77 8.54
N ALA A 12 10.53 3.01 8.13
CA ALA A 12 11.09 3.61 6.92
C ALA A 12 12.63 3.68 6.93
N PRO A 13 13.32 4.14 8.01
CA PRO A 13 14.78 4.16 8.05
C PRO A 13 15.39 2.75 7.97
N LEU A 14 14.80 1.78 8.69
CA LEU A 14 15.24 0.39 8.69
C LEU A 14 15.08 -0.24 7.29
N SER A 15 13.98 0.06 6.62
CA SER A 15 13.71 -0.41 5.26
C SER A 15 14.72 0.14 4.25
N GLY A 16 15.21 1.38 4.45
CA GLY A 16 16.28 1.95 3.62
C GLY A 16 17.57 1.14 3.73
N ILE A 17 18.03 0.86 4.95
CA ILE A 17 19.25 0.07 5.21
C ILE A 17 19.11 -1.35 4.64
N LEU A 18 17.96 -1.99 4.86
CA LEU A 18 17.68 -3.33 4.33
C LEU A 18 17.64 -3.35 2.79
N ALA A 19 17.17 -2.28 2.16
CA ALA A 19 17.15 -2.16 0.70
C ALA A 19 18.55 -2.08 0.10
N ASP A 20 19.48 -1.45 0.80
CA ASP A 20 20.89 -1.39 0.40
C ASP A 20 21.57 -2.76 0.50
N MET A 21 21.15 -3.61 1.45
CA MET A 21 21.71 -4.95 1.68
C MET A 21 21.11 -6.02 0.77
N TYR A 22 19.78 -6.08 0.65
CA TYR A 22 19.06 -7.16 -0.02
C TYR A 22 18.54 -6.77 -1.42
N GLY A 23 18.63 -5.50 -1.78
CA GLY A 23 18.12 -4.97 -3.03
C GLY A 23 16.69 -4.44 -2.93
N ALA A 24 16.44 -3.33 -3.62
CA ALA A 24 15.15 -2.62 -3.59
C ALA A 24 13.99 -3.46 -4.14
N GLN A 25 14.25 -4.36 -5.09
CA GLN A 25 13.25 -5.21 -5.73
C GLN A 25 12.62 -6.21 -4.72
N ILE A 26 13.47 -6.98 -4.03
CA ILE A 26 13.00 -8.00 -3.09
C ILE A 26 12.23 -7.34 -1.96
N LEU A 27 12.76 -6.25 -1.42
CA LEU A 27 12.15 -5.56 -0.30
C LEU A 27 10.80 -4.94 -0.67
N SER A 28 10.70 -4.29 -1.85
CA SER A 28 9.44 -3.76 -2.34
C SER A 28 8.39 -4.86 -2.55
N THR A 29 8.80 -6.03 -3.06
CA THR A 29 7.89 -7.16 -3.22
C THR A 29 7.36 -7.66 -1.88
N ILE A 30 8.26 -7.85 -0.89
CA ILE A 30 7.86 -8.25 0.47
C ILE A 30 6.92 -7.21 1.09
N GLY A 31 7.23 -5.92 0.96
CA GLY A 31 6.39 -4.83 1.47
C GLY A 31 4.99 -4.83 0.86
N ALA A 32 4.89 -5.05 -0.45
CA ALA A 32 3.59 -5.16 -1.14
C ALA A 32 2.80 -6.39 -0.68
N LEU A 33 3.44 -7.54 -0.45
CA LEU A 33 2.79 -8.75 0.08
C LEU A 33 2.29 -8.55 1.52
N ILE A 34 3.09 -7.91 2.39
CA ILE A 34 2.66 -7.56 3.75
C ILE A 34 1.46 -6.61 3.71
N SER A 35 1.47 -5.62 2.81
CA SER A 35 0.35 -4.71 2.61
C SER A 35 -0.91 -5.44 2.13
N ALA A 36 -0.77 -6.38 1.19
CA ALA A 36 -1.87 -7.22 0.73
C ALA A 36 -2.45 -8.06 1.87
N LEU A 37 -1.59 -8.72 2.66
CA LEU A 37 -2.00 -9.50 3.82
C LEU A 37 -2.79 -8.63 4.82
N ALA A 38 -2.30 -7.43 5.13
CA ALA A 38 -2.97 -6.51 6.02
C ALA A 38 -4.36 -6.10 5.49
N LEU A 39 -4.51 -5.86 4.19
CA LEU A 39 -5.79 -5.54 3.55
C LEU A 39 -6.77 -6.72 3.62
N PHE A 40 -6.30 -7.94 3.38
CA PHE A 40 -7.15 -9.14 3.55
C PHE A 40 -7.54 -9.35 5.03
N LEU A 41 -6.64 -9.10 5.98
CA LEU A 41 -6.98 -9.11 7.40
C LEU A 41 -7.99 -8.02 7.77
N MET A 42 -7.91 -6.83 7.16
CA MET A 42 -8.94 -5.79 7.32
C MET A 42 -10.30 -6.23 6.76
N ALA A 43 -10.32 -7.01 5.70
CA ALA A 43 -11.56 -7.56 5.15
C ALA A 43 -12.25 -8.57 6.10
N THR A 44 -11.57 -9.08 7.13
CA THR A 44 -12.18 -9.96 8.15
C THR A 44 -12.81 -9.21 9.31
N LEU A 45 -12.73 -7.87 9.35
CA LEU A 45 -13.37 -7.06 10.38
C LEU A 45 -14.88 -7.22 10.37
N THR A 46 -15.47 -7.21 11.57
CA THR A 46 -16.91 -7.30 11.82
C THR A 46 -17.36 -6.12 12.68
N GLU A 47 -18.66 -5.91 12.80
CA GLU A 47 -19.22 -4.87 13.67
C GLU A 47 -18.79 -5.01 15.15
N LYS A 48 -18.46 -6.22 15.57
CA LYS A 48 -18.01 -6.54 16.93
C LYS A 48 -16.50 -6.42 17.14
N SER A 49 -15.76 -6.05 16.10
CA SER A 49 -14.30 -5.93 16.19
C SER A 49 -13.89 -4.81 17.14
N SER A 50 -12.93 -5.12 18.02
CA SER A 50 -12.39 -4.16 18.97
C SER A 50 -11.55 -3.09 18.28
N MET A 51 -11.41 -1.93 18.92
CA MET A 51 -10.48 -0.89 18.49
C MET A 51 -9.04 -1.45 18.35
N PHE A 52 -8.66 -2.35 19.24
CA PHE A 52 -7.36 -3.02 19.18
C PHE A 52 -7.20 -3.86 17.90
N ASP A 53 -8.28 -4.54 17.47
CA ASP A 53 -8.29 -5.32 16.22
C ASP A 53 -8.02 -4.49 14.99
N ILE A 54 -8.49 -3.26 14.99
CA ILE A 54 -8.25 -2.31 13.89
C ILE A 54 -6.81 -1.78 13.97
N MET A 55 -6.34 -1.45 15.17
CA MET A 55 -5.04 -0.82 15.38
C MET A 55 -3.87 -1.71 14.92
N TRP A 56 -3.86 -2.99 15.28
CA TRP A 56 -2.76 -3.88 14.91
C TRP A 56 -2.76 -4.19 13.41
N ARG A 57 -3.94 -4.30 12.78
CA ARG A 57 -4.03 -4.49 11.31
C ARG A 57 -3.54 -3.26 10.55
N LEU A 58 -3.90 -2.06 11.03
CA LEU A 58 -3.37 -0.81 10.50
C LEU A 58 -1.84 -0.69 10.70
N ALA A 59 -1.33 -1.19 11.81
CA ALA A 59 0.11 -1.22 12.06
C ALA A 59 0.84 -2.13 11.03
N ILE A 60 0.32 -3.33 10.76
CA ILE A 60 0.86 -4.23 9.73
C ILE A 60 0.82 -3.56 8.35
N PHE A 61 -0.29 -2.88 8.02
CA PHE A 61 -0.40 -2.14 6.77
C PHE A 61 0.65 -1.02 6.67
N GLY A 62 0.87 -0.29 7.77
CA GLY A 62 1.91 0.74 7.86
C GLY A 62 3.33 0.20 7.65
N ILE A 63 3.63 -0.96 8.25
CA ILE A 63 4.91 -1.67 8.08
C ILE A 63 5.09 -2.06 6.60
N GLY A 64 4.11 -2.73 6.01
CA GLY A 64 4.16 -3.16 4.61
C GLY A 64 4.36 -1.98 3.66
N ASN A 65 3.63 -0.88 3.89
CA ASN A 65 3.72 0.33 3.09
C ASN A 65 5.09 1.00 3.20
N ALA A 66 5.69 1.08 4.41
CA ALA A 66 7.03 1.62 4.63
C ALA A 66 8.10 0.78 3.90
N ILE A 67 8.01 -0.55 4.03
CA ILE A 67 8.94 -1.50 3.38
C ILE A 67 8.82 -1.44 1.85
N PHE A 68 7.64 -1.18 1.31
CA PHE A 68 7.43 -1.00 -0.14
C PHE A 68 7.92 0.36 -0.63
N GLN A 69 7.53 1.44 0.06
CA GLN A 69 7.67 2.80 -0.46
C GLN A 69 9.11 3.31 -0.42
N THR A 70 9.85 3.01 0.66
CA THR A 70 11.21 3.52 0.85
C THR A 70 12.17 3.03 -0.23
N PRO A 71 12.33 1.71 -0.47
CA PRO A 71 13.25 1.23 -1.51
C PRO A 71 12.80 1.62 -2.92
N ASN A 72 11.49 1.71 -3.15
CA ASN A 72 10.97 2.13 -4.45
C ASN A 72 11.31 3.59 -4.75
N ASN A 73 11.17 4.48 -3.76
CA ASN A 73 11.59 5.88 -3.88
C ASN A 73 13.10 6.00 -4.12
N SER A 74 13.91 5.27 -3.34
CA SER A 74 15.37 5.27 -3.50
C SER A 74 15.80 4.78 -4.87
N ALA A 75 15.16 3.75 -5.42
CA ALA A 75 15.47 3.23 -6.74
C ALA A 75 15.13 4.23 -7.86
N VAL A 76 14.01 4.94 -7.77
CA VAL A 76 13.64 5.99 -8.72
C VAL A 76 14.62 7.15 -8.67
N MET A 77 14.96 7.61 -7.45
CA MET A 77 15.93 8.70 -7.28
C MET A 77 17.34 8.31 -7.70
N GLY A 78 17.75 7.05 -7.43
CA GLY A 78 19.06 6.53 -7.82
C GLY A 78 19.23 6.32 -9.32
N SER A 79 18.14 6.15 -10.09
CA SER A 79 18.19 6.04 -11.55
C SER A 79 18.27 7.39 -12.28
N ALA A 80 18.04 8.50 -11.58
CA ALA A 80 18.03 9.83 -12.16
C ALA A 80 19.44 10.45 -12.15
N PRO A 81 19.85 11.16 -13.23
CA PRO A 81 21.09 11.93 -13.23
C PRO A 81 21.08 12.99 -12.13
N LYS A 82 22.25 13.26 -11.51
CA LYS A 82 22.37 14.19 -10.39
C LYS A 82 21.81 15.60 -10.67
N ASN A 83 21.92 16.07 -11.91
CA ASN A 83 21.40 17.37 -12.36
C ASN A 83 19.88 17.37 -12.61
N ARG A 84 19.19 16.22 -12.52
CA ARG A 84 17.73 16.07 -12.75
C ARG A 84 16.97 15.49 -11.57
N LEU A 85 17.58 15.43 -10.39
CA LEU A 85 16.95 14.89 -9.18
C LEU A 85 15.64 15.60 -8.81
N GLY A 86 15.57 16.93 -9.04
CA GLY A 86 14.35 17.69 -8.81
C GLY A 86 13.20 17.24 -9.71
N ILE A 87 13.47 16.96 -10.98
CA ILE A 87 12.46 16.46 -11.93
C ILE A 87 12.01 15.05 -11.53
N ALA A 88 12.94 14.18 -11.17
CA ALA A 88 12.63 12.83 -10.71
C ALA A 88 11.73 12.84 -9.45
N SER A 89 12.06 13.69 -8.48
CA SER A 89 11.26 13.86 -7.25
C SER A 89 9.87 14.39 -7.55
N ALA A 90 9.74 15.40 -8.41
CA ALA A 90 8.45 15.95 -8.82
C ALA A 90 7.60 14.90 -9.55
N SER A 91 8.20 14.15 -10.48
CA SER A 91 7.51 13.06 -11.20
C SER A 91 7.03 11.98 -10.24
N LEU A 92 7.84 11.58 -9.27
CA LEU A 92 7.49 10.58 -8.26
C LEU A 92 6.31 11.06 -7.41
N ALA A 93 6.32 12.32 -6.96
CA ALA A 93 5.23 12.92 -6.21
C ALA A 93 3.92 12.97 -7.03
N THR A 94 4.02 13.38 -8.30
CA THR A 94 2.88 13.43 -9.22
C THR A 94 2.27 12.04 -9.43
N MET A 95 3.10 11.03 -9.73
CA MET A 95 2.62 9.66 -9.93
C MET A 95 1.97 9.09 -8.67
N ARG A 96 2.52 9.39 -7.49
CA ARG A 96 1.92 9.02 -6.20
C ARG A 96 0.55 9.65 -6.02
N ASN A 97 0.42 10.95 -6.27
CA ASN A 97 -0.85 11.66 -6.13
C ASN A 97 -1.89 11.16 -7.13
N VAL A 98 -1.51 10.93 -8.37
CA VAL A 98 -2.41 10.34 -9.40
C VAL A 98 -2.87 8.94 -8.96
N GLY A 99 -1.94 8.09 -8.50
CA GLY A 99 -2.28 6.77 -7.98
C GLY A 99 -3.22 6.82 -6.78
N MET A 100 -3.00 7.78 -5.86
CA MET A 100 -3.87 7.98 -4.69
C MET A 100 -5.28 8.40 -5.11
N VAL A 101 -5.43 9.35 -6.03
CA VAL A 101 -6.74 9.81 -6.52
C VAL A 101 -7.48 8.69 -7.22
N ILE A 102 -6.82 7.95 -8.11
CA ILE A 102 -7.42 6.79 -8.79
C ILE A 102 -7.82 5.72 -7.76
N GLY A 103 -6.96 5.41 -6.79
CA GLY A 103 -7.24 4.44 -5.73
C GLY A 103 -8.47 4.80 -4.91
N ILE A 104 -8.59 6.06 -4.49
CA ILE A 104 -9.75 6.58 -3.74
C ILE A 104 -11.01 6.51 -4.60
N ALA A 105 -10.94 6.89 -5.87
CA ALA A 105 -12.08 6.86 -6.79
C ALA A 105 -12.58 5.43 -7.01
N VAL A 106 -11.69 4.48 -7.26
CA VAL A 106 -12.03 3.06 -7.45
C VAL A 106 -12.62 2.45 -6.18
N ALA A 107 -11.97 2.67 -5.03
CA ALA A 107 -12.48 2.16 -3.75
C ALA A 107 -13.84 2.74 -3.39
N GLY A 108 -14.03 4.05 -3.60
CA GLY A 108 -15.30 4.74 -3.37
C GLY A 108 -16.41 4.26 -4.31
N ALA A 109 -16.10 4.03 -5.59
CA ALA A 109 -17.07 3.50 -6.55
C ALA A 109 -17.51 2.07 -6.17
N ILE A 110 -16.56 1.19 -5.82
CA ILE A 110 -16.86 -0.17 -5.36
C ILE A 110 -17.74 -0.12 -4.12
N PHE A 111 -17.32 0.64 -3.10
CA PHE A 111 -18.06 0.77 -1.85
C PHE A 111 -19.49 1.27 -2.07
N THR A 112 -19.68 2.35 -2.84
CA THR A 112 -20.98 2.95 -3.07
C THR A 112 -21.92 2.03 -3.86
N ASN A 113 -21.41 1.38 -4.92
CA ASN A 113 -22.20 0.46 -5.72
C ASN A 113 -22.62 -0.77 -4.91
N ARG A 114 -21.71 -1.33 -4.12
CA ARG A 114 -21.99 -2.50 -3.28
C ARG A 114 -22.94 -2.16 -2.15
N LEU A 115 -22.76 -1.00 -1.51
CA LEU A 115 -23.68 -0.54 -0.46
C LEU A 115 -25.11 -0.42 -1.00
N LYS A 116 -25.31 0.22 -2.15
CA LYS A 116 -26.64 0.32 -2.81
C LYS A 116 -27.21 -1.04 -3.16
N ALA A 117 -26.40 -1.94 -3.71
CA ALA A 117 -26.83 -3.29 -4.06
C ALA A 117 -27.32 -4.06 -2.81
N TYR A 118 -26.56 -4.04 -1.71
CA TYR A 118 -26.96 -4.72 -0.47
C TYR A 118 -28.19 -4.12 0.18
N GLN A 119 -28.38 -2.80 0.11
CA GLN A 119 -29.59 -2.13 0.58
C GLN A 119 -30.84 -2.52 -0.24
N ALA A 120 -30.68 -2.71 -1.55
CA ALA A 120 -31.76 -3.18 -2.41
C ALA A 120 -32.28 -4.59 -2.04
N PHE A 121 -31.45 -5.41 -1.39
CA PHE A 121 -31.85 -6.72 -0.83
C PHE A 121 -32.44 -6.63 0.59
N ASN A 122 -32.87 -5.45 1.05
CA ASN A 122 -33.42 -5.21 2.38
C ASN A 122 -32.53 -5.62 3.55
N LEU A 123 -31.20 -5.64 3.36
CA LEU A 123 -30.27 -5.86 4.45
C LEU A 123 -30.18 -4.62 5.34
N PRO A 124 -30.05 -4.79 6.68
CA PRO A 124 -29.81 -3.68 7.60
C PRO A 124 -28.61 -2.85 7.15
N TYR A 125 -28.65 -1.53 7.38
CA TYR A 125 -27.59 -0.60 6.94
C TYR A 125 -26.20 -1.02 7.40
N ASN A 126 -26.05 -1.41 8.68
CA ASN A 126 -24.76 -1.81 9.25
C ASN A 126 -24.18 -3.04 8.52
N ASN A 127 -24.99 -4.05 8.26
CA ASN A 127 -24.58 -5.24 7.53
C ASN A 127 -24.20 -4.92 6.08
N SER A 128 -24.94 -4.06 5.42
CA SER A 128 -24.66 -3.59 4.06
C SER A 128 -23.34 -2.82 4.01
N PHE A 129 -23.12 -1.93 4.98
CA PHE A 129 -21.90 -1.15 5.13
C PHE A 129 -20.67 -2.04 5.33
N MET A 130 -20.75 -3.00 6.27
CA MET A 130 -19.63 -3.91 6.56
C MET A 130 -19.29 -4.81 5.37
N ARG A 131 -20.28 -5.29 4.64
CA ARG A 131 -20.07 -6.08 3.42
C ARG A 131 -19.43 -5.25 2.32
N ALA A 132 -19.90 -4.04 2.08
CA ALA A 132 -19.36 -3.15 1.05
C ALA A 132 -17.90 -2.76 1.33
N ILE A 133 -17.56 -2.45 2.57
CA ILE A 133 -16.18 -2.10 2.94
C ILE A 133 -15.24 -3.31 2.86
N LYS A 134 -15.73 -4.50 3.22
CA LYS A 134 -14.99 -5.76 3.07
C LYS A 134 -14.60 -6.01 1.62
N GLU A 135 -15.51 -5.84 0.67
CA GLU A 135 -15.21 -6.01 -0.75
C GLU A 135 -14.22 -4.98 -1.26
N ALA A 136 -14.31 -3.73 -0.80
CA ALA A 136 -13.32 -2.71 -1.14
C ALA A 136 -11.91 -3.10 -0.65
N TYR A 137 -11.77 -3.65 0.55
CA TYR A 137 -10.49 -4.15 1.06
C TYR A 137 -9.96 -5.36 0.29
N ILE A 138 -10.83 -6.28 -0.12
CA ILE A 138 -10.44 -7.44 -0.93
C ILE A 138 -9.90 -6.98 -2.28
N VAL A 139 -10.58 -6.05 -2.95
CA VAL A 139 -10.11 -5.52 -4.24
C VAL A 139 -8.79 -4.77 -4.08
N ALA A 140 -8.65 -3.94 -3.04
CA ALA A 140 -7.38 -3.27 -2.74
C ALA A 140 -6.24 -4.28 -2.47
N GLY A 141 -6.55 -5.38 -1.75
CA GLY A 141 -5.61 -6.48 -1.52
C GLY A 141 -5.15 -7.16 -2.82
N ILE A 142 -6.07 -7.41 -3.75
CA ILE A 142 -5.75 -7.97 -5.08
C ILE A 142 -4.83 -7.02 -5.84
N PHE A 143 -5.11 -5.73 -5.86
CA PHE A 143 -4.21 -4.74 -6.48
C PHE A 143 -2.82 -4.72 -5.83
N SER A 144 -2.74 -4.88 -4.52
CA SER A 144 -1.46 -4.97 -3.82
C SER A 144 -0.67 -6.23 -4.19
N VAL A 145 -1.34 -7.36 -4.41
CA VAL A 145 -0.72 -8.60 -4.94
C VAL A 145 -0.21 -8.38 -6.36
N ILE A 146 -0.99 -7.76 -7.23
CA ILE A 146 -0.55 -7.41 -8.59
C ILE A 146 0.68 -6.50 -8.54
N CYS A 147 0.70 -5.53 -7.63
CA CYS A 147 1.85 -4.67 -7.40
C CYS A 147 3.09 -5.45 -6.94
N ALA A 148 2.93 -6.48 -6.10
CA ALA A 148 4.02 -7.37 -5.70
C ALA A 148 4.58 -8.13 -6.89
N PHE A 149 3.73 -8.67 -7.77
CA PHE A 149 4.17 -9.36 -8.98
C PHE A 149 4.91 -8.42 -9.95
N THR A 150 4.40 -7.23 -10.18
CA THR A 150 5.08 -6.24 -11.04
C THR A 150 6.40 -5.78 -10.46
N SER A 151 6.51 -5.70 -9.12
CA SER A 151 7.76 -5.41 -8.43
C SER A 151 8.78 -6.54 -8.60
N LEU A 152 8.34 -7.79 -8.65
CA LEU A 152 9.20 -8.96 -8.81
C LEU A 152 9.81 -9.04 -10.23
N VAL A 153 9.06 -8.61 -11.24
CA VAL A 153 9.50 -8.63 -12.66
C VAL A 153 10.49 -7.50 -12.97
N ARG A 154 10.56 -6.49 -12.10
CA ARG A 154 11.47 -5.35 -12.29
C ARG A 154 12.93 -5.80 -12.17
N ASP A 155 13.72 -5.64 -13.24
CA ASP A 155 15.17 -5.92 -13.23
C ASP A 155 15.88 -5.13 -12.14
N ASN A 156 16.81 -5.79 -11.44
CA ASN A 156 17.71 -5.14 -10.51
C ASN A 156 18.61 -4.17 -11.30
N ILE A 157 18.21 -2.91 -11.34
CA ILE A 157 19.10 -1.86 -11.81
C ILE A 157 20.23 -1.79 -10.78
N LYS A 158 21.32 -2.49 -11.09
CA LYS A 158 22.59 -2.33 -10.35
C LYS A 158 22.94 -0.87 -10.45
N ILE A 159 22.80 -0.15 -9.35
CA ILE A 159 23.37 1.19 -9.21
C ILE A 159 24.87 0.97 -9.30
N GLN A 160 25.44 1.12 -10.51
CA GLN A 160 26.88 1.21 -10.67
C GLN A 160 27.29 2.51 -9.96
N ARG A 161 27.76 2.39 -8.72
CA ARG A 161 28.64 3.39 -8.14
C ARG A 161 29.83 3.44 -9.08
N LYS A 162 29.85 4.39 -10.00
CA LYS A 162 31.10 4.88 -10.60
C LYS A 162 31.73 5.72 -9.50
N ASP A 163 32.82 5.19 -8.97
CA ASP A 163 33.80 5.89 -8.17
C ASP A 163 34.30 7.14 -8.90
#